data_33b48925a457ddcd37c55e9c1a17ed02
#
_entry.id   33b48925a457ddcd37c55e9c1a17ed02
#
_cell.length_a   1.000
_cell.length_b   1.000
_cell.length_c   1.000
_cell.angle_alpha   90.00
_cell.angle_beta   90.00
_cell.angle_gamma   90.00
#
_symmetry.space_group_name_H-M   'P 1'
#
loop_
_entity.id
_entity.type
_entity.pdbx_description
1 polymer ?
#
loop_
_entity_poly.entity_id
_entity_poly.type
_entity_poly.pdbx_seq_one_letter_code
_entity_poly.pdbx_strand_id
1 'polypeptide(L)'
;MASITQGKNESTLLKKVWDIANVLAAAGVGFTDYITQLTYILFLKMDSEKEELGLGSAIHEGYKWEDLVELNGTDLVDKYEEILKELSKDTGLIGTIFTKASNKIDRPVMLAKVIEMVNGENWYMMDGDFKGAIYESILEKNGQDKKSGAGQYFTPRALIKAIVDVVDPKITETVADPA
;
A
#
# COMPACT_ATOMS: atom_id res chain seq x y z
N MET A 1 -23.10 16.76 -6.77
CA MET A 1 -21.91 17.47 -6.24
C MET A 1 -20.85 16.55 -5.59
N ALA A 2 -21.15 15.30 -5.23
CA ALA A 2 -20.19 14.36 -4.65
C ALA A 2 -19.03 13.94 -5.60
N SER A 3 -19.30 13.79 -6.89
CA SER A 3 -18.32 13.29 -7.88
C SER A 3 -17.10 14.19 -8.12
N ILE A 4 -17.22 15.51 -7.96
CA ILE A 4 -16.11 16.46 -8.22
C ILE A 4 -15.14 16.52 -7.01
N THR A 5 -15.64 16.32 -5.82
CA THR A 5 -14.83 16.32 -4.59
C THR A 5 -14.02 15.01 -4.47
N GLN A 6 -14.59 13.90 -4.90
CA GLN A 6 -13.96 12.58 -4.90
C GLN A 6 -12.73 12.54 -5.83
N GLY A 7 -12.88 13.00 -7.07
CA GLY A 7 -11.75 13.01 -8.02
C GLY A 7 -10.60 13.96 -7.66
N LYS A 8 -10.85 15.02 -6.87
CA LYS A 8 -9.79 15.88 -6.34
C LYS A 8 -9.00 15.20 -5.22
N ASN A 9 -9.65 14.43 -4.35
CA ASN A 9 -8.99 13.70 -3.30
C ASN A 9 -8.10 12.58 -3.88
N GLU A 10 -8.59 11.84 -4.87
CA GLU A 10 -7.85 10.76 -5.52
C GLU A 10 -6.56 11.24 -6.18
N SER A 11 -6.60 12.35 -6.94
CA SER A 11 -5.39 12.90 -7.57
C SER A 11 -4.35 13.41 -6.56
N THR A 12 -4.81 13.94 -5.42
CA THR A 12 -3.95 14.42 -4.36
C THR A 12 -3.25 13.25 -3.65
N LEU A 13 -3.98 12.18 -3.39
CA LEU A 13 -3.44 10.99 -2.73
C LEU A 13 -2.49 10.19 -3.64
N LEU A 14 -2.80 10.09 -4.94
CA LEU A 14 -1.86 9.54 -5.92
C LEU A 14 -0.54 10.30 -5.91
N LYS A 15 -0.59 11.64 -5.88
CA LYS A 15 0.61 12.45 -5.77
C LYS A 15 1.39 12.14 -4.48
N LYS A 16 0.69 11.99 -3.34
CA LYS A 16 1.35 11.65 -2.06
C LYS A 16 2.00 10.27 -2.08
N VAL A 17 1.34 9.27 -2.67
CA VAL A 17 1.97 7.95 -2.88
C VAL A 17 3.26 8.08 -3.68
N TRP A 18 3.26 8.92 -4.71
CA TRP A 18 4.47 9.21 -5.49
C TRP A 18 5.55 9.92 -4.69
N ASP A 19 5.16 10.88 -3.85
CA ASP A 19 6.11 11.56 -2.98
C ASP A 19 6.75 10.59 -1.96
N ILE A 20 5.96 9.66 -1.40
CA ILE A 20 6.47 8.58 -0.53
C ILE A 20 7.40 7.64 -1.32
N ALA A 21 7.01 7.22 -2.51
CA ALA A 21 7.83 6.36 -3.36
C ALA A 21 9.18 7.04 -3.71
N ASN A 22 9.19 8.35 -3.96
CA ASN A 22 10.40 9.11 -4.18
C ASN A 22 11.31 9.18 -2.93
N VAL A 23 10.72 9.28 -1.74
CA VAL A 23 11.48 9.22 -0.47
C VAL A 23 12.14 7.85 -0.31
N LEU A 24 11.41 6.76 -0.58
CA LEU A 24 11.94 5.40 -0.52
C LEU A 24 13.05 5.17 -1.55
N ALA A 25 12.86 5.64 -2.79
CA ALA A 25 13.88 5.57 -3.83
C ALA A 25 15.15 6.36 -3.44
N ALA A 26 15.00 7.55 -2.85
CA ALA A 26 16.11 8.35 -2.33
C ALA A 26 16.82 7.70 -1.13
N ALA A 27 16.13 6.83 -0.40
CA ALA A 27 16.70 5.99 0.64
C ALA A 27 17.51 4.81 0.08
N GLY A 28 17.51 4.60 -1.23
CA GLY A 28 18.21 3.48 -1.88
C GLY A 28 17.38 2.18 -1.95
N VAL A 29 16.11 2.25 -1.57
CA VAL A 29 15.19 1.09 -1.62
C VAL A 29 14.87 0.78 -3.08
N GLY A 30 15.09 -0.46 -3.50
CA GLY A 30 14.79 -0.92 -4.85
C GLY A 30 13.29 -0.88 -5.15
N PHE A 31 12.93 -0.81 -6.43
CA PHE A 31 11.53 -0.66 -6.86
C PHE A 31 10.58 -1.72 -6.26
N THR A 32 10.93 -2.99 -6.36
CA THR A 32 10.11 -4.08 -5.81
C THR A 32 10.01 -3.99 -4.29
N ASP A 33 11.10 -3.61 -3.64
CA ASP A 33 11.15 -3.48 -2.19
C ASP A 33 10.32 -2.29 -1.70
N TYR A 34 10.31 -1.13 -2.42
CA TYR A 34 9.53 0.01 -1.95
C TYR A 34 8.02 -0.22 -2.02
N ILE A 35 7.52 -0.96 -3.02
CA ILE A 35 6.11 -1.37 -3.06
C ILE A 35 5.78 -2.21 -1.82
N THR A 36 6.65 -3.18 -1.52
CA THR A 36 6.48 -4.06 -0.37
C THR A 36 6.53 -3.27 0.95
N GLN A 37 7.50 -2.36 1.11
CA GLN A 37 7.61 -1.53 2.31
C GLN A 37 6.39 -0.60 2.46
N LEU A 38 5.95 0.02 1.37
CA LEU A 38 4.76 0.87 1.38
C LEU A 38 3.50 0.06 1.76
N THR A 39 3.38 -1.17 1.27
CA THR A 39 2.27 -2.06 1.60
C THR A 39 2.23 -2.36 3.10
N TYR A 40 3.37 -2.66 3.73
CA TYR A 40 3.43 -2.91 5.17
C TYR A 40 3.00 -1.68 5.98
N ILE A 41 3.56 -0.53 5.65
CA ILE A 41 3.29 0.73 6.36
C ILE A 41 1.83 1.15 6.19
N LEU A 42 1.29 1.08 4.97
CA LEU A 42 -0.12 1.40 4.71
C LEU A 42 -1.06 0.42 5.40
N PHE A 43 -0.72 -0.85 5.46
CA PHE A 43 -1.55 -1.84 6.14
C PHE A 43 -1.67 -1.53 7.64
N LEU A 44 -0.54 -1.24 8.31
CA LEU A 44 -0.53 -0.85 9.73
C LEU A 44 -1.40 0.38 9.97
N LYS A 45 -1.25 1.42 9.15
CA LYS A 45 -2.04 2.65 9.26
C LYS A 45 -3.53 2.42 9.02
N MET A 46 -3.89 1.64 8.00
CA MET A 46 -5.28 1.34 7.69
C MET A 46 -5.96 0.48 8.75
N ASP A 47 -5.22 -0.42 9.41
CA ASP A 47 -5.75 -1.21 10.51
C ASP A 47 -6.05 -0.33 11.74
N SER A 48 -5.17 0.62 12.06
CA SER A 48 -5.39 1.66 13.07
C SER A 48 -6.64 2.50 12.77
N GLU A 49 -6.78 3.03 11.57
CA GLU A 49 -7.95 3.80 11.16
C GLU A 49 -9.25 2.99 11.21
N LYS A 50 -9.18 1.71 10.88
CA LYS A 50 -10.30 0.77 11.01
C LYS A 50 -10.71 0.59 12.47
N GLU A 51 -9.74 0.49 13.37
CA GLU A 51 -9.98 0.39 14.82
C GLU A 51 -10.63 1.67 15.37
N GLU A 52 -10.15 2.86 14.96
CA GLU A 52 -10.76 4.15 15.32
C GLU A 52 -12.26 4.24 14.93
N LEU A 53 -12.64 3.55 13.85
CA LEU A 53 -14.04 3.45 13.42
C LEU A 53 -14.86 2.39 14.21
N GLY A 54 -14.26 1.73 15.21
CA GLY A 54 -14.92 0.71 16.00
C GLY A 54 -15.10 -0.64 15.30
N LEU A 55 -14.39 -0.87 14.17
CA LEU A 55 -14.44 -2.12 13.39
C LEU A 55 -13.42 -3.17 13.88
N GLY A 56 -12.70 -2.85 14.97
CA GLY A 56 -11.69 -3.71 15.55
C GLY A 56 -10.38 -3.76 14.76
N SER A 57 -9.29 -4.08 15.43
CA SER A 57 -7.96 -4.28 14.87
C SER A 57 -7.70 -5.76 14.61
N ALA A 58 -6.96 -6.06 13.56
CA ALA A 58 -6.42 -7.39 13.29
C ALA A 58 -5.00 -7.56 13.87
N ILE A 59 -4.40 -6.48 14.39
CA ILE A 59 -3.03 -6.45 14.89
C ILE A 59 -3.04 -6.47 16.42
N HIS A 60 -2.13 -7.24 16.99
CA HIS A 60 -1.98 -7.39 18.45
C HIS A 60 -1.50 -6.10 19.11
N GLU A 61 -1.90 -5.90 20.38
CA GLU A 61 -1.37 -4.83 21.21
C GLU A 61 0.17 -4.85 21.29
N GLY A 62 0.76 -3.67 21.23
CA GLY A 62 2.20 -3.50 21.23
C GLY A 62 2.86 -3.62 19.85
N TYR A 63 2.08 -3.86 18.77
CA TYR A 63 2.57 -3.95 17.39
C TYR A 63 1.75 -3.10 16.41
N LYS A 64 0.97 -2.16 16.95
CA LYS A 64 0.08 -1.30 16.19
C LYS A 64 0.79 -0.09 15.59
N TRP A 65 0.07 0.66 14.78
CA TRP A 65 0.54 1.91 14.17
C TRP A 65 0.97 2.95 15.22
N GLU A 66 0.22 3.06 16.32
CA GLU A 66 0.44 3.99 17.42
C GLU A 66 1.80 3.76 18.09
N ASP A 67 2.26 2.50 18.12
CA ASP A 67 3.56 2.14 18.68
C ASP A 67 4.76 2.66 17.85
N LEU A 68 4.51 3.16 16.63
CA LEU A 68 5.53 3.72 15.73
C LEU A 68 5.55 5.24 15.71
N VAL A 69 4.38 5.88 15.78
CA VAL A 69 4.21 7.30 15.40
C VAL A 69 5.00 8.26 16.29
N GLU A 70 5.20 7.93 17.57
CA GLU A 70 5.92 8.76 18.53
C GLU A 70 7.42 8.46 18.62
N LEU A 71 7.88 7.41 17.92
CA LEU A 71 9.27 6.99 17.96
C LEU A 71 10.12 7.70 16.90
N ASN A 72 11.41 7.82 17.17
CA ASN A 72 12.40 8.43 16.29
C ASN A 72 13.73 7.67 16.34
N GLY A 73 14.58 7.94 15.36
CA GLY A 73 15.94 7.39 15.34
C GLY A 73 15.97 5.87 15.29
N THR A 74 16.88 5.29 16.06
CA THR A 74 17.06 3.83 16.15
C THR A 74 15.87 3.13 16.77
N ASP A 75 15.23 3.73 17.77
CA ASP A 75 14.09 3.14 18.46
C ASP A 75 12.90 2.90 17.50
N LEU A 76 12.71 3.82 16.55
CA LEU A 76 11.72 3.65 15.49
C LEU A 76 12.05 2.47 14.56
N VAL A 77 13.31 2.34 14.17
CA VAL A 77 13.76 1.24 13.29
C VAL A 77 13.60 -0.10 14.00
N ASP A 78 14.08 -0.18 15.24
CA ASP A 78 14.02 -1.39 16.05
C ASP A 78 12.57 -1.84 16.26
N LYS A 79 11.69 -0.88 16.55
CA LYS A 79 10.25 -1.16 16.73
C LYS A 79 9.58 -1.61 15.44
N TYR A 80 9.87 -0.96 14.33
CA TYR A 80 9.34 -1.35 13.02
C TYR A 80 9.79 -2.77 12.64
N GLU A 81 11.05 -3.11 12.86
CA GLU A 81 11.58 -4.46 12.61
C GLU A 81 10.95 -5.49 13.54
N GLU A 82 10.74 -5.15 14.81
CA GLU A 82 10.03 -6.00 15.77
C GLU A 82 8.60 -6.30 15.27
N ILE A 83 7.85 -5.26 14.84
CA ILE A 83 6.49 -5.40 14.30
C ILE A 83 6.49 -6.33 13.08
N LEU A 84 7.33 -6.07 12.10
CA LEU A 84 7.41 -6.91 10.90
C LEU A 84 7.71 -8.37 11.23
N LYS A 85 8.63 -8.59 12.15
CA LYS A 85 9.02 -9.94 12.61
C LYS A 85 7.88 -10.64 13.35
N GLU A 86 7.15 -9.92 14.18
CA GLU A 86 6.04 -10.51 14.95
C GLU A 86 4.87 -10.87 14.04
N LEU A 87 4.42 -9.93 13.21
CA LEU A 87 3.33 -10.15 12.27
C LEU A 87 3.65 -11.24 11.22
N SER A 88 4.92 -11.47 10.91
CA SER A 88 5.33 -12.56 10.02
C SER A 88 5.08 -13.97 10.58
N LYS A 89 4.83 -14.08 11.89
CA LYS A 89 4.51 -15.37 12.56
C LYS A 89 3.01 -15.65 12.59
N ASP A 90 2.19 -14.64 12.30
CA ASP A 90 0.75 -14.77 12.30
C ASP A 90 0.25 -15.73 11.20
N THR A 91 -1.00 -16.13 11.34
CA THR A 91 -1.71 -16.99 10.38
C THR A 91 -2.72 -16.18 9.57
N GLY A 92 -3.29 -16.78 8.53
CA GLY A 92 -4.33 -16.15 7.72
C GLY A 92 -3.81 -14.96 6.91
N LEU A 93 -4.61 -13.90 6.83
CA LEU A 93 -4.30 -12.73 6.00
C LEU A 93 -3.05 -11.99 6.47
N ILE A 94 -2.93 -11.75 7.79
CA ILE A 94 -1.77 -11.05 8.38
C ILE A 94 -0.47 -11.80 8.04
N GLY A 95 -0.40 -13.09 8.37
CA GLY A 95 0.78 -13.89 8.06
C GLY A 95 1.09 -13.97 6.56
N THR A 96 0.07 -13.90 5.70
CA THR A 96 0.27 -13.85 4.25
C THR A 96 0.91 -12.51 3.82
N ILE A 97 0.38 -11.38 4.30
CA ILE A 97 0.90 -10.04 3.97
C ILE A 97 2.33 -9.88 4.47
N PHE A 98 2.62 -10.29 5.70
CA PHE A 98 3.91 -10.12 6.35
C PHE A 98 4.85 -11.33 6.19
N THR A 99 4.53 -12.28 5.30
CA THR A 99 5.40 -13.43 5.03
C THR A 99 6.83 -13.00 4.71
N LYS A 100 7.80 -13.41 5.55
CA LYS A 100 9.22 -13.02 5.41
C LYS A 100 9.46 -11.51 5.36
N ALA A 101 8.58 -10.74 6.00
CA ALA A 101 8.72 -9.29 6.05
C ALA A 101 10.06 -8.89 6.69
N SER A 102 10.69 -7.91 6.09
CA SER A 102 11.95 -7.32 6.59
C SER A 102 12.00 -5.84 6.24
N ASN A 103 12.57 -5.05 7.11
CA ASN A 103 12.83 -3.64 6.83
C ASN A 103 13.91 -3.50 5.72
N LYS A 104 13.64 -2.62 4.75
CA LYS A 104 14.57 -2.25 3.66
C LYS A 104 14.90 -0.77 3.67
N ILE A 105 14.48 -0.05 4.71
CA ILE A 105 14.69 1.38 4.87
C ILE A 105 15.79 1.58 5.91
N ASP A 106 17.05 1.52 5.47
CA ASP A 106 18.22 1.52 6.37
C ASP A 106 18.42 2.83 7.14
N ARG A 107 17.81 3.94 6.66
CA ARG A 107 18.01 5.25 7.28
C ARG A 107 16.82 5.63 8.16
N PRO A 108 17.03 5.77 9.50
CA PRO A 108 15.95 6.11 10.43
C PRO A 108 15.18 7.37 10.06
N VAL A 109 15.89 8.41 9.57
CA VAL A 109 15.27 9.67 9.14
C VAL A 109 14.32 9.47 7.96
N MET A 110 14.63 8.54 7.04
CA MET A 110 13.77 8.25 5.91
C MET A 110 12.54 7.44 6.34
N LEU A 111 12.70 6.48 7.24
CA LEU A 111 11.58 5.74 7.81
C LEU A 111 10.62 6.69 8.55
N ALA A 112 11.15 7.57 9.42
CA ALA A 112 10.34 8.57 10.12
C ALA A 112 9.57 9.47 9.15
N LYS A 113 10.23 9.92 8.08
CA LYS A 113 9.58 10.74 7.05
C LYS A 113 8.45 10.01 6.33
N VAL A 114 8.63 8.74 5.98
CA VAL A 114 7.60 7.93 5.35
C VAL A 114 6.40 7.75 6.30
N ILE A 115 6.66 7.44 7.57
CA ILE A 115 5.61 7.30 8.59
C ILE A 115 4.85 8.63 8.78
N GLU A 116 5.54 9.76 8.87
CA GLU A 116 4.91 11.08 8.96
C GLU A 116 4.00 11.38 7.75
N MET A 117 4.50 11.11 6.53
CA MET A 117 3.73 11.33 5.31
C MET A 117 2.48 10.43 5.23
N VAL A 118 2.59 9.19 5.67
CA VAL A 118 1.45 8.25 5.73
C VAL A 118 0.49 8.66 6.84
N ASN A 119 0.99 9.08 8.00
CA ASN A 119 0.15 9.49 9.14
C ASN A 119 -0.69 10.75 8.84
N GLY A 120 -0.24 11.59 7.93
CA GLY A 120 -0.93 12.83 7.54
C GLY A 120 -2.19 12.64 6.71
N GLU A 121 -2.55 11.43 6.31
CA GLU A 121 -3.68 11.12 5.43
C GLU A 121 -4.59 10.04 6.01
N ASN A 122 -5.82 9.98 5.51
CA ASN A 122 -6.78 8.92 5.81
C ASN A 122 -6.82 7.92 4.63
N TRP A 123 -6.45 6.67 4.90
CA TRP A 123 -6.27 5.63 3.88
C TRP A 123 -7.38 4.58 3.89
N TYR A 124 -8.00 4.33 5.03
CA TYR A 124 -9.00 3.26 5.17
C TYR A 124 -10.29 3.56 4.40
N MET A 125 -10.76 4.81 4.47
CA MET A 125 -12.00 5.25 3.83
C MET A 125 -11.90 5.41 2.31
N MET A 126 -10.74 5.13 1.72
CA MET A 126 -10.57 5.17 0.27
C MET A 126 -11.35 4.06 -0.40
N ASP A 127 -11.96 4.38 -1.54
CA ASP A 127 -12.60 3.40 -2.40
C ASP A 127 -11.63 2.25 -2.76
N GLY A 128 -12.13 1.02 -2.80
CA GLY A 128 -11.34 -0.15 -3.18
C GLY A 128 -10.70 -0.03 -4.56
N ASP A 129 -11.38 0.66 -5.48
CA ASP A 129 -10.88 0.95 -6.82
C ASP A 129 -9.68 1.91 -6.81
N PHE A 130 -9.64 2.85 -5.87
CA PHE A 130 -8.52 3.76 -5.71
C PHE A 130 -7.24 3.06 -5.21
N LYS A 131 -7.36 2.08 -4.31
CA LYS A 131 -6.21 1.26 -3.86
C LYS A 131 -5.59 0.50 -5.03
N GLY A 132 -6.41 -0.06 -5.91
CA GLY A 132 -5.97 -0.66 -7.16
C GLY A 132 -5.28 0.34 -8.09
N ALA A 133 -5.83 1.54 -8.25
CA ALA A 133 -5.27 2.60 -9.09
C ALA A 133 -3.89 3.07 -8.58
N ILE A 134 -3.67 3.16 -7.27
CA ILE A 134 -2.35 3.43 -6.68
C ILE A 134 -1.34 2.37 -7.13
N TYR A 135 -1.68 1.10 -6.94
CA TYR A 135 -0.80 0.01 -7.29
C TYR A 135 -0.47 -0.02 -8.79
N GLU A 136 -1.47 0.13 -9.63
CA GLU A 136 -1.30 0.20 -11.08
C GLU A 136 -0.41 1.38 -11.51
N SER A 137 -0.62 2.57 -10.94
CA SER A 137 0.17 3.74 -11.30
C SER A 137 1.66 3.58 -10.94
N ILE A 138 1.94 2.93 -9.82
CA ILE A 138 3.31 2.61 -9.40
C ILE A 138 3.95 1.62 -10.38
N LEU A 139 3.23 0.59 -10.80
CA LEU A 139 3.73 -0.41 -11.72
C LEU A 139 3.92 0.15 -13.14
N GLU A 140 3.00 0.99 -13.62
CA GLU A 140 3.07 1.62 -14.94
C GLU A 140 4.32 2.48 -15.13
N LYS A 141 4.60 3.36 -14.16
CA LYS A 141 5.78 4.23 -14.20
C LYS A 141 7.09 3.44 -14.22
N ASN A 142 7.15 2.34 -13.45
CA ASN A 142 8.32 1.48 -13.46
C ASN A 142 8.52 0.75 -14.81
N GLY A 143 7.43 0.38 -15.48
CA GLY A 143 7.48 -0.19 -16.81
C GLY A 143 8.06 0.78 -17.86
N GLN A 144 7.83 2.08 -17.69
CA GLN A 144 8.36 3.13 -18.58
C GLN A 144 9.85 3.43 -18.32
N ASP A 145 10.31 3.37 -17.07
CA ASP A 145 11.70 3.67 -16.69
C ASP A 145 12.68 2.54 -17.05
N LYS A 146 12.22 1.30 -17.15
CA LYS A 146 13.05 0.18 -17.58
C LYS A 146 12.95 0.00 -19.09
N LYS A 147 13.94 0.49 -19.83
CA LYS A 147 14.22 0.14 -21.25
C LYS A 147 14.54 -1.36 -21.46
N SER A 148 14.28 -2.23 -20.53
CA SER A 148 14.48 -3.67 -20.66
C SER A 148 13.13 -4.34 -20.94
N GLY A 149 12.93 -4.73 -22.17
CA GLY A 149 11.89 -5.47 -22.87
C GLY A 149 11.16 -6.65 -22.21
N ALA A 150 10.79 -6.58 -20.96
CA ALA A 150 9.77 -7.42 -20.36
C ALA A 150 8.50 -6.59 -20.29
N GLY A 151 7.80 -6.47 -21.41
CA GLY A 151 6.52 -5.78 -21.52
C GLY A 151 5.45 -6.51 -20.72
N GLN A 152 5.35 -6.23 -19.45
CA GLN A 152 4.12 -6.43 -18.74
C GLN A 152 3.19 -5.29 -19.10
N TYR A 153 2.33 -5.52 -20.07
CA TYR A 153 1.31 -4.55 -20.45
C TYR A 153 0.07 -4.78 -19.59
N PHE A 154 -0.26 -3.80 -18.77
CA PHE A 154 -1.55 -3.80 -18.11
C PHE A 154 -2.66 -3.57 -19.11
N THR A 155 -3.72 -4.35 -19.00
CA THR A 155 -4.91 -4.11 -19.81
C THR A 155 -5.52 -2.76 -19.41
N PRO A 156 -5.72 -1.81 -20.35
CA PRO A 156 -6.28 -0.50 -20.03
C PRO A 156 -7.64 -0.63 -19.33
N ARG A 157 -7.85 0.12 -18.24
CA ARG A 157 -9.11 0.08 -17.46
C ARG A 157 -10.36 0.33 -18.30
N ALA A 158 -10.26 1.19 -19.31
CA ALA A 158 -11.38 1.44 -20.24
C ALA A 158 -11.77 0.17 -21.01
N LEU A 159 -10.81 -0.66 -21.39
CA LEU A 159 -11.05 -1.95 -22.05
C LEU A 159 -11.63 -2.96 -21.07
N ILE A 160 -11.08 -3.06 -19.85
CA ILE A 160 -11.61 -3.94 -18.79
C ILE A 160 -13.08 -3.58 -18.53
N LYS A 161 -13.38 -2.30 -18.34
CA LYS A 161 -14.76 -1.81 -18.13
C LYS A 161 -15.68 -2.20 -19.28
N ALA A 162 -15.26 -1.99 -20.53
CA ALA A 162 -16.04 -2.35 -21.70
C ALA A 162 -16.31 -3.87 -21.77
N ILE A 163 -15.31 -4.71 -21.45
CA ILE A 163 -15.47 -6.16 -21.40
C ILE A 163 -16.48 -6.54 -20.31
N VAL A 164 -16.33 -6.00 -19.09
CA VAL A 164 -17.25 -6.28 -17.98
C VAL A 164 -18.67 -5.83 -18.31
N ASP A 165 -18.83 -4.65 -18.88
CA ASP A 165 -20.15 -4.11 -19.26
C ASP A 165 -20.83 -4.99 -20.33
N VAL A 166 -20.08 -5.58 -21.27
CA VAL A 166 -20.59 -6.47 -22.32
C VAL A 166 -20.88 -7.87 -21.80
N VAL A 167 -19.99 -8.43 -21.00
CA VAL A 167 -20.14 -9.79 -20.44
C VAL A 167 -21.19 -9.82 -19.34
N ASP A 168 -21.34 -8.73 -18.59
CA ASP A 168 -22.30 -8.56 -17.48
C ASP A 168 -22.29 -9.78 -16.51
N PRO A 169 -21.12 -10.14 -15.93
CA PRO A 169 -20.99 -11.35 -15.11
C PRO A 169 -21.88 -11.27 -13.87
N LYS A 170 -22.55 -12.37 -13.53
CA LYS A 170 -23.44 -12.47 -12.38
C LYS A 170 -22.71 -13.11 -11.19
N ILE A 171 -23.14 -12.75 -9.98
CA ILE A 171 -22.50 -13.20 -8.71
C ILE A 171 -22.51 -14.74 -8.54
N THR A 172 -23.37 -15.43 -9.30
CA THR A 172 -23.49 -16.91 -9.29
C THR A 172 -22.65 -17.60 -10.37
N GLU A 173 -21.97 -16.84 -11.20
CA GLU A 173 -21.16 -17.38 -12.31
C GLU A 173 -19.71 -17.56 -11.88
N THR A 174 -19.03 -18.49 -12.53
CA THR A 174 -17.59 -18.71 -12.36
C THR A 174 -16.85 -18.02 -13.49
N VAL A 175 -15.88 -17.17 -13.12
CA VAL A 175 -14.98 -16.51 -14.06
C VAL A 175 -13.65 -17.25 -14.05
N ALA A 176 -13.09 -17.53 -15.23
CA ALA A 176 -11.77 -18.11 -15.39
C ALA A 176 -10.89 -17.20 -16.24
N ASP A 177 -9.68 -16.96 -15.79
CA ASP A 177 -8.61 -16.33 -16.56
C ASP A 177 -7.60 -17.42 -16.93
N PRO A 178 -7.54 -17.84 -18.21
CA PRO A 178 -6.69 -18.95 -18.63
C PRO A 178 -5.26 -18.54 -19.02
N ALA A 179 -4.92 -17.23 -18.95
CA ALA A 179 -3.64 -16.69 -19.42
C ALA A 179 -2.59 -16.56 -18.32
#